data_c8830a861cc0e9e480450ad0077f2e59
#
_entry.id   c8830a861cc0e9e480450ad0077f2e59
#
_cell.length_a   1.000
_cell.length_b   1.000
_cell.length_c   1.000
_cell.angle_alpha   90.00
_cell.angle_beta   90.00
_cell.angle_gamma   90.00
#
_symmetry.space_group_name_H-M   'P 1'
#
loop_
_entity.id
_entity.type
_entity.pdbx_description
1 polymer ?
#
loop_
_entity_poly.entity_id
_entity_poly.type
_entity_poly.pdbx_seq_one_letter_code
_entity_poly.pdbx_strand_id
1 'polypeptide(L)'
;MSRLSLLPAELRRSLEQHSTLKVIAGLMNFDPTIVAMVASASGLGGADLLDVACDSELVKLAXASSGXVPVCVSAVDPELFPAAVDAGAAMVEIGNYDAFYPQGRIFDAXEVLAITRRTRELLPDVVMSVTVPHILPMDQQEVLAVALVAAGADLIQTEGGTSAKPASPGSLGLXEKAAPTLAAAYSITAALQQSESAVPVLCASGLSSVTAPMAIAAGASGVGVGSAVNRLXDEXSMTAAVRALREALGSPVKSXV
;
A
#
# COMPACT_ATOMS: atom_id res chain seq x y z
N MET A 1 13.07 -10.87 16.52
CA MET A 1 11.68 -11.13 16.05
C MET A 1 11.23 -10.01 15.13
N SER A 2 10.61 -10.37 14.02
CA SER A 2 10.14 -9.36 13.05
C SER A 2 9.02 -8.52 13.63
N ARG A 3 9.04 -7.21 13.30
CA ARG A 3 7.94 -6.32 13.69
C ARG A 3 6.62 -6.75 13.07
N LEU A 4 6.66 -7.50 11.97
CA LEU A 4 5.43 -7.97 11.35
C LEU A 4 4.59 -8.83 12.29
N SER A 5 5.23 -9.44 13.29
CA SER A 5 4.48 -10.22 14.29
C SER A 5 3.56 -9.36 15.14
N LEU A 6 3.74 -8.04 15.11
CA LEU A 6 2.86 -7.11 15.85
C LEU A 6 1.56 -6.80 15.12
N LEU A 7 1.48 -7.13 13.84
CA LEU A 7 0.24 -6.89 13.08
C LEU A 7 -0.86 -7.87 13.52
N PRO A 8 -2.12 -7.49 13.33
CA PRO A 8 -3.21 -8.43 13.61
C PRO A 8 -3.04 -9.74 12.84
N ALA A 9 -3.46 -10.83 13.46
CA ALA A 9 -3.18 -12.18 12.95
C ALA A 9 -3.70 -12.39 11.53
N GLU A 10 -4.90 -11.87 11.23
CA GLU A 10 -5.46 -12.08 9.88
C GLU A 10 -4.67 -11.33 8.83
N LEU A 11 -4.20 -10.12 9.14
CA LEU A 11 -3.37 -9.37 8.21
C LEU A 11 -2.05 -10.10 7.99
N ARG A 12 -1.41 -10.59 9.07
CA ARG A 12 -0.17 -11.36 8.92
C ARG A 12 -0.38 -12.57 8.03
N ARG A 13 -1.48 -13.28 8.24
CA ARG A 13 -1.78 -14.48 7.46
C ARG A 13 -1.94 -14.13 5.98
N SER A 14 -2.64 -13.03 5.69
CA SER A 14 -2.83 -12.63 4.30
C SER A 14 -1.50 -12.30 3.63
N LEU A 15 -0.59 -11.66 4.36
CA LEU A 15 0.74 -11.38 3.80
C LEU A 15 1.50 -12.68 3.52
N GLU A 16 1.46 -13.62 4.45
CA GLU A 16 2.13 -14.90 4.29
C GLU A 16 1.57 -15.69 3.11
N GLN A 17 0.28 -15.57 2.87
CA GLN A 17 -0.40 -16.33 1.81
C GLN A 17 -0.48 -15.56 0.50
N HIS A 18 0.16 -14.38 0.44
CA HIS A 18 0.19 -13.56 -0.77
C HIS A 18 -1.21 -13.24 -1.27
N SER A 19 -2.05 -12.78 -0.37
CA SER A 19 -3.44 -12.44 -0.70
C SER A 19 -3.88 -11.11 -0.11
N THR A 20 -2.95 -10.29 0.39
CA THR A 20 -3.30 -9.05 1.08
C THR A 20 -3.95 -8.06 0.12
N LEU A 21 -5.09 -7.55 0.51
CA LEU A 21 -5.77 -6.46 -0.21
C LEU A 21 -5.76 -5.22 0.69
N LYS A 22 -5.03 -4.20 0.22
CA LYS A 22 -4.95 -2.91 0.89
C LYS A 22 -5.75 -1.92 0.05
N VAL A 23 -6.77 -1.31 0.65
CA VAL A 23 -7.55 -0.28 -0.04
C VAL A 23 -7.04 1.07 0.43
N ILE A 24 -6.80 1.97 -0.53
CA ILE A 24 -6.14 3.23 -0.27
C ILE A 24 -7.09 4.38 -0.50
N ALA A 25 -7.41 5.12 0.58
CA ALA A 25 -8.22 6.34 0.46
C ALA A 25 -7.36 7.49 -0.10
N GLY A 26 -6.10 7.55 0.27
CA GLY A 26 -5.16 8.54 -0.26
C GLY A 26 -4.51 9.39 0.82
N LEU A 27 -3.21 9.65 0.65
CA LEU A 27 -2.47 10.37 1.70
C LEU A 27 -2.83 11.84 1.77
N MET A 28 -3.50 12.37 0.76
CA MET A 28 -4.00 13.75 0.78
C MET A 28 -5.51 13.83 0.81
N ASN A 29 -6.19 12.72 1.10
CA ASN A 29 -7.64 12.70 1.15
C ASN A 29 -8.09 12.93 2.60
N PHE A 30 -8.37 14.16 2.92
CA PHE A 30 -8.80 14.55 4.27
C PHE A 30 -10.31 14.74 4.38
N ASP A 31 -11.06 14.36 3.35
CA ASP A 31 -12.53 14.50 3.35
C ASP A 31 -13.15 13.35 4.15
N PRO A 32 -13.69 13.62 5.34
CA PRO A 32 -14.20 12.53 6.18
C PRO A 32 -15.36 11.77 5.56
N THR A 33 -16.16 12.42 4.72
CA THR A 33 -17.27 11.72 4.07
C THR A 33 -16.75 10.66 3.11
N ILE A 34 -15.75 11.02 2.30
CA ILE A 34 -15.17 10.04 1.35
C ILE A 34 -14.42 8.95 2.10
N VAL A 35 -13.65 9.34 3.11
CA VAL A 35 -12.88 8.34 3.88
C VAL A 35 -13.84 7.35 4.55
N ALA A 36 -14.96 7.82 5.10
CA ALA A 36 -15.93 6.92 5.73
C ALA A 36 -16.53 5.95 4.71
N MET A 37 -16.83 6.42 3.48
CA MET A 37 -17.36 5.53 2.45
C MET A 37 -16.34 4.47 2.04
N VAL A 38 -15.09 4.89 1.84
CA VAL A 38 -14.03 3.95 1.47
C VAL A 38 -13.83 2.93 2.58
N ALA A 39 -13.85 3.39 3.84
CA ALA A 39 -13.67 2.50 4.98
C ALA A 39 -14.80 1.48 5.08
N SER A 40 -16.05 1.94 4.95
CA SER A 40 -17.20 1.03 5.00
C SER A 40 -17.11 0.00 3.87
N ALA A 41 -16.80 0.45 2.66
CA ALA A 41 -16.67 -0.45 1.52
C ALA A 41 -15.54 -1.45 1.72
N SER A 42 -14.45 -1.02 2.36
CA SER A 42 -13.33 -1.90 2.64
C SER A 42 -13.73 -3.02 3.58
N GLY A 43 -14.45 -2.70 4.64
CA GLY A 43 -14.92 -3.70 5.59
C GLY A 43 -15.92 -4.66 4.96
N LEU A 44 -16.90 -4.12 4.24
CA LEU A 44 -17.93 -4.95 3.63
C LEU A 44 -17.38 -5.81 2.48
N GLY A 45 -16.38 -5.30 1.77
CA GLY A 45 -15.84 -5.98 0.61
C GLY A 45 -14.73 -6.96 0.88
N GLY A 46 -14.18 -6.96 2.10
CA GLY A 46 -13.18 -7.96 2.45
C GLY A 46 -11.73 -7.52 2.35
N ALA A 47 -11.47 -6.21 2.49
CA ALA A 47 -10.08 -5.73 2.51
C ALA A 47 -9.38 -6.17 3.80
N ASP A 48 -8.08 -6.38 3.70
CA ASP A 48 -7.24 -6.75 4.85
C ASP A 48 -6.67 -5.52 5.55
N LEU A 49 -6.55 -4.42 4.83
CA LEU A 49 -5.86 -3.24 5.32
C LEU A 49 -6.46 -2.02 4.64
N LEU A 50 -6.56 -0.93 5.37
CA LEU A 50 -7.14 0.32 4.87
C LEU A 50 -6.13 1.43 5.11
N ASP A 51 -5.80 2.19 4.06
CA ASP A 51 -4.80 3.25 4.14
C ASP A 51 -5.48 4.62 4.06
N VAL A 52 -5.22 5.46 5.04
CA VAL A 52 -5.79 6.81 5.11
C VAL A 52 -4.70 7.85 5.30
N ALA A 53 -5.03 9.11 5.06
CA ALA A 53 -4.12 10.21 5.33
C ALA A 53 -3.78 10.24 6.83
N CYS A 54 -2.59 10.73 7.14
CA CYS A 54 -2.06 10.67 8.50
C CYS A 54 -2.68 11.75 9.37
N ASP A 55 -3.80 11.43 9.97
CA ASP A 55 -4.58 12.33 10.79
C ASP A 55 -5.30 11.50 11.84
N SER A 56 -5.21 11.92 13.10
CA SER A 56 -5.77 11.13 14.20
C SER A 56 -7.28 10.92 14.09
N GLU A 57 -8.02 11.94 13.67
CA GLU A 57 -9.46 11.79 13.56
C GLU A 57 -9.85 10.88 12.40
N LEU A 58 -9.09 10.90 11.32
CA LEU A 58 -9.35 9.96 10.21
C LEU A 58 -9.05 8.52 10.60
N VAL A 59 -8.03 8.31 11.43
CA VAL A 59 -7.76 6.95 11.93
C VAL A 59 -8.96 6.44 12.71
N LYS A 60 -9.49 7.25 13.61
CA LYS A 60 -10.65 6.85 14.43
C LYS A 60 -11.87 6.61 13.55
N LEU A 61 -12.11 7.49 12.60
CA LEU A 61 -13.23 7.34 11.67
C LEU A 61 -13.11 6.05 10.86
N ALA A 62 -11.95 5.79 10.37
CA ALA A 62 -11.69 4.57 9.59
C ALA A 62 -11.89 3.28 10.40
N UNK A 63 -11.35 3.24 11.52
CA UNK A 63 -11.48 2.21 12.26
C UNK A 63 -12.83 1.88 12.55
N ALA A 64 -13.79 2.98 12.88
CA ALA A 64 -15.21 2.82 13.20
C ALA A 64 -16.03 2.43 11.97
N SER A 65 -15.77 3.09 10.86
CA SER A 65 -16.58 2.90 9.66
C SER A 65 -16.33 1.54 9.00
N SER A 66 -15.14 0.97 9.14
CA SER A 66 -14.77 -0.28 8.47
C SER A 66 -15.07 -1.52 9.29
N GLY A 67 -15.43 -1.35 10.55
CA GLY A 67 -15.60 -2.49 11.43
C GLY A 67 -14.28 -3.19 11.79
N UNK A 68 -13.21 -2.33 11.84
CA UNK A 68 -12.05 -2.67 12.33
C UNK A 68 -11.13 -3.28 11.47
N VAL A 69 -11.26 -2.96 10.32
CA VAL A 69 -10.14 -3.28 9.41
C VAL A 69 -8.89 -2.55 9.91
N PRO A 70 -7.74 -3.21 9.98
CA PRO A 70 -6.52 -2.51 10.40
C PRO A 70 -6.22 -1.29 9.53
N VAL A 71 -5.77 -0.22 10.17
CA VAL A 71 -5.54 1.06 9.49
C VAL A 71 -4.05 1.33 9.37
N CYS A 72 -3.63 1.68 8.16
CA CYS A 72 -2.32 2.19 7.84
C CYS A 72 -2.46 3.69 7.59
N VAL A 73 -1.53 4.50 8.08
CA VAL A 73 -1.53 5.93 7.76
C VAL A 73 -0.37 6.26 6.86
N SER A 74 -0.62 7.11 5.86
CA SER A 74 0.38 7.48 4.86
C SER A 74 0.73 8.95 4.96
N ALA A 75 2.01 9.26 4.87
CA ALA A 75 2.52 10.63 4.87
C ALA A 75 3.95 10.63 4.37
N VAL A 76 4.47 11.83 4.09
CA VAL A 76 5.89 12.01 3.81
C VAL A 76 6.60 12.83 4.91
N ASP A 77 5.86 13.32 5.88
CA ASP A 77 6.43 14.02 7.03
C ASP A 77 6.38 13.07 8.22
N PRO A 78 7.52 12.54 8.66
CA PRO A 78 7.51 11.53 9.72
C PRO A 78 7.02 12.05 11.06
N GLU A 79 7.07 13.37 11.29
CA GLU A 79 6.64 13.94 12.55
C GLU A 79 5.13 13.78 12.78
N LEU A 80 4.38 13.47 11.72
CA LEU A 80 2.94 13.27 11.84
C LEU A 80 2.57 11.87 12.34
N PHE A 81 3.47 10.91 12.22
CA PHE A 81 3.11 9.51 12.48
C PHE A 81 2.79 9.19 13.95
N PRO A 82 3.53 9.72 14.94
CA PRO A 82 3.26 9.27 16.30
C PRO A 82 1.84 9.52 16.79
N ALA A 83 1.25 10.67 16.48
CA ALA A 83 -0.13 10.94 16.93
C ALA A 83 -1.12 9.98 16.29
N ALA A 84 -0.90 9.63 15.01
CA ALA A 84 -1.81 8.71 14.33
C ALA A 84 -1.69 7.29 14.89
N VAL A 85 -0.47 6.88 15.25
CA VAL A 85 -0.27 5.57 15.89
C VAL A 85 -0.96 5.56 17.25
N ASP A 86 -0.83 6.65 18.03
CA ASP A 86 -1.53 6.76 19.31
C ASP A 86 -3.05 6.69 19.12
N ALA A 87 -3.56 7.15 17.99
CA ALA A 87 -5.00 7.10 17.72
C ALA A 87 -5.47 5.72 17.27
N GLY A 88 -4.54 4.78 17.00
CA GLY A 88 -4.91 3.41 16.70
C GLY A 88 -4.39 2.85 15.39
N ALA A 89 -3.62 3.60 14.63
CA ALA A 89 -3.06 3.05 13.39
C ALA A 89 -2.17 1.85 13.70
N ALA A 90 -2.33 0.79 12.91
CA ALA A 90 -1.56 -0.44 13.11
C ALA A 90 -0.19 -0.37 12.45
N MET A 91 -0.01 0.50 11.48
CA MET A 91 1.26 0.65 10.78
C MET A 91 1.31 1.99 10.07
N VAL A 92 2.50 2.35 9.60
CA VAL A 92 2.70 3.59 8.86
C VAL A 92 3.28 3.30 7.49
N GLU A 93 2.99 4.20 6.54
CA GLU A 93 3.48 4.11 5.17
C GLU A 93 4.12 5.44 4.78
N ILE A 94 5.37 5.39 4.33
CA ILE A 94 6.03 6.55 3.75
C ILE A 94 5.73 6.54 2.26
N GLY A 95 5.04 7.57 1.78
CA GLY A 95 4.59 7.65 0.40
C GLY A 95 3.12 7.27 0.30
N ASN A 96 2.50 7.01 -0.89
CA ASN A 96 3.24 7.08 -2.14
C ASN A 96 3.37 8.53 -2.62
N TYR A 97 4.19 8.75 -3.65
CA TYR A 97 4.56 10.09 -4.04
C TYR A 97 3.76 10.63 -5.22
N ASP A 98 2.83 9.83 -5.72
CA ASP A 98 1.99 10.18 -6.88
C ASP A 98 1.26 11.50 -6.69
N ALA A 99 0.82 11.79 -5.46
CA ALA A 99 0.07 13.00 -5.19
C ALA A 99 0.92 14.27 -5.36
N PHE A 100 2.23 14.12 -5.32
CA PHE A 100 3.14 15.28 -5.34
C PHE A 100 3.69 15.58 -6.73
N TYR A 101 3.74 14.60 -7.62
CA TYR A 101 4.33 14.80 -8.94
C TYR A 101 3.64 15.90 -9.75
N PRO A 102 2.30 15.99 -9.75
CA PRO A 102 1.67 17.08 -10.52
C PRO A 102 2.04 18.47 -10.03
N GLN A 103 2.49 18.58 -8.78
CA GLN A 103 2.91 19.86 -8.20
C GLN A 103 4.39 20.13 -8.44
N GLY A 104 5.08 19.25 -9.16
CA GLY A 104 6.50 19.40 -9.42
C GLY A 104 7.40 18.94 -8.30
N ARG A 105 6.85 18.31 -7.26
CA ARG A 105 7.62 17.85 -6.12
C ARG A 105 8.03 16.40 -6.35
N ILE A 106 9.33 16.13 -6.32
CA ILE A 106 9.82 14.76 -6.46
C ILE A 106 10.65 14.41 -5.22
N PHE A 107 10.79 13.12 -4.98
CA PHE A 107 11.55 12.59 -3.86
C PHE A 107 12.66 11.70 -4.43
N ASP A 108 13.90 12.04 -4.13
CA ASP A 108 15.00 11.18 -4.56
C ASP A 108 15.35 10.16 -3.49
N ALA A 109 16.22 9.26 -3.82
CA ALA A 109 16.58 8.17 -2.91
C ALA A 109 17.10 8.69 -1.56
N UNK A 110 17.71 9.51 -1.53
CA UNK A 110 18.24 10.08 -0.46
C UNK A 110 17.30 10.52 0.47
N GLU A 111 16.38 11.34 -0.10
CA GLU A 111 15.34 11.90 0.74
C GLU A 111 14.47 10.80 1.35
N VAL A 112 14.11 9.81 0.54
CA VAL A 112 13.28 8.72 1.03
C VAL A 112 13.99 7.97 2.16
N LEU A 113 15.29 7.75 2.03
CA LEU A 113 16.05 7.12 3.12
C LEU A 113 16.07 7.97 4.39
N ALA A 114 16.21 9.29 4.25
CA ALA A 114 16.22 10.16 5.43
C ALA A 114 14.88 10.11 6.16
N ILE A 115 13.78 10.13 5.40
CA ILE A 115 12.45 10.04 6.00
C ILE A 115 12.29 8.70 6.71
N THR A 116 12.79 7.63 6.10
CA THR A 116 12.70 6.29 6.68
C THR A 116 13.47 6.22 8.00
N ARG A 117 14.69 6.74 8.02
CA ARG A 117 15.49 6.72 9.25
C ARG A 117 14.85 7.54 10.35
N ARG A 118 14.32 8.71 10.00
CA ARG A 118 13.64 9.54 11.01
C ARG A 118 12.40 8.84 11.54
N THR A 119 11.63 8.21 10.67
CA THR A 119 10.44 7.48 11.10
C THR A 119 10.82 6.37 12.08
N ARG A 120 11.88 5.64 11.78
CA ARG A 120 12.31 4.56 12.66
C ARG A 120 12.79 5.07 14.00
N GLU A 121 13.46 6.24 14.01
CA GLU A 121 13.85 6.87 15.29
C GLU A 121 12.63 7.18 16.16
N LEU A 122 11.60 7.75 15.51
CA LEU A 122 10.39 8.16 16.24
C LEU A 122 9.59 6.96 16.73
N LEU A 123 9.57 5.89 15.93
CA LEU A 123 8.69 4.74 16.15
C LEU A 123 9.49 3.45 15.99
N PRO A 124 10.33 3.11 16.98
CA PRO A 124 11.21 1.94 16.80
C PRO A 124 10.47 0.61 16.68
N ASP A 125 9.24 0.53 17.19
CA ASP A 125 8.53 -0.75 17.24
C ASP A 125 7.31 -0.83 16.35
N VAL A 126 7.06 0.17 15.50
CA VAL A 126 5.86 0.19 14.66
C VAL A 126 6.19 -0.36 13.27
N VAL A 127 5.29 -1.16 12.72
CA VAL A 127 5.48 -1.68 11.36
C VAL A 127 5.49 -0.52 10.37
N MET A 128 6.51 -0.48 9.52
CA MET A 128 6.70 0.60 8.56
C MET A 128 6.83 0.05 7.16
N SER A 129 6.00 0.56 6.27
CA SER A 129 6.09 0.30 4.84
C SER A 129 6.66 1.55 4.17
N VAL A 130 7.45 1.36 3.12
CA VAL A 130 8.02 2.51 2.39
C VAL A 130 7.80 2.29 0.90
N THR A 131 7.25 3.30 0.23
CA THR A 131 7.09 3.28 -1.22
C THR A 131 8.42 3.66 -1.88
N VAL A 132 8.78 2.92 -2.92
CA VAL A 132 9.96 3.23 -3.73
C VAL A 132 9.51 4.13 -4.89
N PRO A 133 10.10 5.32 -5.05
CA PRO A 133 9.67 6.22 -6.12
C PRO A 133 9.88 5.61 -7.50
N HIS A 134 8.82 5.58 -8.32
CA HIS A 134 8.91 4.94 -9.62
C HIS A 134 9.61 5.81 -10.67
N ILE A 135 9.87 7.09 -10.36
CA ILE A 135 10.61 7.92 -11.29
C ILE A 135 12.10 7.56 -11.31
N LEU A 136 12.58 6.80 -10.33
CA LEU A 136 13.95 6.32 -10.37
C LEU A 136 14.10 5.23 -11.43
N PRO A 137 15.25 5.16 -12.12
CA PRO A 137 15.50 4.01 -12.98
C PRO A 137 15.40 2.70 -12.21
N MET A 138 15.03 1.63 -12.91
CA MET A 138 14.71 0.38 -12.23
C MET A 138 15.87 -0.15 -11.38
N ASP A 139 17.11 -0.04 -11.87
CA ASP A 139 18.26 -0.50 -11.09
C ASP A 139 18.41 0.30 -9.80
N GLN A 140 18.08 1.58 -9.83
CA GLN A 140 18.12 2.41 -8.63
C GLN A 140 16.98 2.10 -7.69
N GLN A 141 15.81 1.72 -8.22
CA GLN A 141 14.71 1.27 -7.38
C GLN A 141 15.13 0.04 -6.58
N GLU A 142 15.82 -0.90 -7.23
CA GLU A 142 16.29 -2.12 -6.58
C GLU A 142 17.25 -1.80 -5.45
N VAL A 143 18.23 -0.94 -5.73
CA VAL A 143 19.22 -0.55 -4.74
C VAL A 143 18.56 0.14 -3.55
N LEU A 144 17.62 1.05 -3.84
CA LEU A 144 16.93 1.77 -2.78
C LEU A 144 16.11 0.81 -1.92
N ALA A 145 15.41 -0.14 -2.54
CA ALA A 145 14.61 -1.08 -1.75
C ALA A 145 15.46 -1.83 -0.73
N VAL A 146 16.61 -2.31 -1.16
CA VAL A 146 17.51 -3.02 -0.24
C VAL A 146 17.97 -2.09 0.88
N ALA A 147 18.32 -0.84 0.54
CA ALA A 147 18.77 0.13 1.55
C ALA A 147 17.64 0.47 2.53
N LEU A 148 16.40 0.55 2.04
CA LEU A 148 15.26 0.85 2.92
C LEU A 148 15.05 -0.27 3.94
N VAL A 149 15.16 -1.51 3.51
CA VAL A 149 15.05 -2.63 4.45
C VAL A 149 16.15 -2.54 5.50
N ALA A 150 17.37 -2.24 5.09
CA ALA A 150 18.48 -2.07 6.03
C ALA A 150 18.21 -0.92 7.01
N ALA A 151 17.48 0.11 6.57
CA ALA A 151 17.15 1.26 7.41
C ALA A 151 15.92 1.02 8.29
N GLY A 152 15.29 -0.15 8.19
CA GLY A 152 14.21 -0.51 9.08
C GLY A 152 12.84 -0.66 8.45
N ALA A 153 12.72 -0.60 7.12
CA ALA A 153 11.43 -0.86 6.48
C ALA A 153 11.04 -2.32 6.68
N ASP A 154 9.79 -2.55 7.07
CA ASP A 154 9.25 -3.89 7.27
C ASP A 154 8.54 -4.40 6.03
N LEU A 155 8.04 -3.48 5.20
CA LEU A 155 7.43 -3.79 3.89
C LEU A 155 7.91 -2.77 2.89
N ILE A 156 7.89 -3.16 1.61
CA ILE A 156 8.15 -2.22 0.51
C ILE A 156 6.88 -2.15 -0.34
N GLN A 157 6.57 -0.96 -0.82
CA GLN A 157 5.42 -0.76 -1.70
C GLN A 157 5.89 -0.14 -3.01
N THR A 158 5.27 -0.53 -4.12
CA THR A 158 5.60 0.02 -5.43
C THR A 158 4.60 1.10 -5.84
N GLU A 159 4.94 1.86 -6.85
CA GLU A 159 4.03 2.82 -7.48
C GLU A 159 4.30 2.85 -8.98
N GLY A 160 3.56 3.65 -9.74
CA GLY A 160 3.82 3.78 -11.16
C GLY A 160 2.61 4.10 -12.02
N GLY A 161 1.41 3.91 -11.47
CA GLY A 161 0.21 4.12 -12.27
C GLY A 161 -0.01 5.55 -12.72
N THR A 162 0.50 6.52 -11.95
CA THR A 162 0.31 7.92 -12.31
C THR A 162 1.01 8.29 -13.62
N SER A 163 2.16 7.69 -13.87
CA SER A 163 2.92 7.98 -15.10
C SER A 163 2.47 7.12 -16.28
N ALA A 164 1.75 6.05 -16.04
CA ALA A 164 1.33 5.17 -17.11
C ALA A 164 0.24 5.85 -17.95
N LYS A 165 0.36 5.74 -19.26
CA LYS A 165 -0.58 6.36 -20.19
C LYS A 165 -1.10 5.31 -21.16
N PRO A 166 -2.17 4.60 -20.76
CA PRO A 166 -2.69 3.54 -21.61
C PRO A 166 -3.11 4.08 -22.97
N ALA A 167 -2.74 3.36 -24.01
CA ALA A 167 -3.12 3.73 -25.37
C ALA A 167 -4.28 2.90 -25.89
N SER A 168 -4.57 1.77 -25.27
CA SER A 168 -5.55 0.81 -25.77
C SER A 168 -6.82 0.82 -24.93
N PRO A 169 -7.97 0.55 -25.54
CA PRO A 169 -9.20 0.40 -24.76
C PRO A 169 -9.27 -0.97 -24.10
N GLY A 170 -10.17 -1.10 -23.14
CA GLY A 170 -10.52 -2.38 -22.54
C GLY A 170 -9.41 -2.96 -21.69
N SER A 171 -9.37 -4.27 -21.66
CA SER A 171 -8.45 -4.98 -20.79
C SER A 171 -6.98 -4.72 -21.13
N LEU A 172 -6.68 -4.52 -22.41
CA LEU A 172 -5.30 -4.22 -22.79
C LEU A 172 -4.85 -2.90 -22.16
N GLY A 173 -5.73 -1.91 -22.11
CA GLY A 173 -5.42 -0.66 -21.44
C GLY A 173 -5.15 -0.84 -19.95
N LEU A 174 -5.88 -1.73 -19.33
CA LEU A 174 -5.64 -2.06 -17.93
C LEU A 174 -4.26 -2.68 -17.69
N UNK A 175 -3.80 -3.40 -18.48
CA UNK A 175 -2.65 -3.94 -18.44
C UNK A 175 -1.61 -3.04 -18.59
N GLU A 176 -1.79 -2.10 -19.58
CA GLU A 176 -0.82 -1.01 -19.84
C GLU A 176 -0.71 -0.09 -18.60
N LYS A 177 -1.81 0.21 -17.98
CA LYS A 177 -1.84 1.06 -16.80
C LYS A 177 -1.04 0.43 -15.65
N ALA A 178 -1.12 -0.88 -15.51
CA ALA A 178 -0.47 -1.58 -14.41
C ALA A 178 1.01 -1.89 -14.70
N ALA A 179 1.46 -1.80 -15.93
CA ALA A 179 2.78 -2.31 -16.31
C ALA A 179 3.92 -1.75 -15.47
N PRO A 180 3.99 -0.42 -15.20
CA PRO A 180 5.14 0.06 -14.43
C PRO A 180 5.20 -0.51 -13.02
N THR A 181 4.08 -0.58 -12.31
CA THR A 181 4.11 -1.07 -10.94
C THR A 181 4.34 -2.59 -10.90
N LEU A 182 3.83 -3.32 -11.91
CA LEU A 182 4.09 -4.76 -11.99
C LEU A 182 5.57 -5.03 -12.22
N ALA A 183 6.20 -4.27 -13.11
CA ALA A 183 7.63 -4.42 -13.36
C ALA A 183 8.43 -4.13 -12.10
N ALA A 184 8.05 -3.07 -11.37
CA ALA A 184 8.74 -2.72 -10.12
C ALA A 184 8.59 -3.84 -9.10
N ALA A 185 7.39 -4.41 -8.96
CA ALA A 185 7.17 -5.49 -7.99
C ALA A 185 8.06 -6.69 -8.32
N TYR A 186 8.16 -7.05 -9.60
CA TYR A 186 9.00 -8.17 -10.00
C TYR A 186 10.47 -7.90 -9.69
N SER A 187 10.97 -6.74 -10.13
CA SER A 187 12.40 -6.43 -9.99
C SER A 187 12.80 -6.26 -8.54
N ILE A 188 11.98 -5.57 -7.76
CA ILE A 188 12.30 -5.32 -6.36
C ILE A 188 12.24 -6.61 -5.56
N THR A 189 11.23 -7.45 -5.80
CA THR A 189 11.14 -8.72 -5.09
C THR A 189 12.39 -9.58 -5.36
N ALA A 190 12.82 -9.66 -6.62
CA ALA A 190 14.01 -10.41 -6.97
C ALA A 190 15.26 -9.85 -6.30
N ALA A 191 15.40 -8.52 -6.30
CA ALA A 191 16.58 -7.89 -5.70
C ALA A 191 16.63 -8.13 -4.19
N LEU A 192 15.49 -8.05 -3.52
CA LEU A 192 15.43 -8.29 -2.08
C LEU A 192 15.81 -9.74 -1.75
N GLN A 193 15.33 -10.69 -2.57
CA GLN A 193 15.66 -12.08 -2.35
C GLN A 193 17.16 -12.34 -2.55
N GLN A 194 17.75 -11.77 -3.60
CA GLN A 194 19.17 -11.92 -3.86
C GLN A 194 20.03 -11.33 -2.75
N SER A 195 19.56 -10.26 -2.13
CA SER A 195 20.30 -9.59 -1.07
C SER A 195 20.01 -10.17 0.31
N GLU A 196 19.23 -11.23 0.37
CA GLU A 196 18.82 -11.84 1.64
C GLU A 196 18.14 -10.83 2.56
N SER A 197 17.38 -9.94 1.95
CA SER A 197 16.66 -8.88 2.65
C SER A 197 15.15 -8.99 2.42
N ALA A 198 14.65 -10.19 2.17
CA ALA A 198 13.26 -10.39 1.77
C ALA A 198 12.30 -9.88 2.84
N VAL A 199 11.41 -8.98 2.42
CA VAL A 199 10.26 -8.53 3.19
C VAL A 199 9.07 -8.54 2.24
N PRO A 200 7.83 -8.51 2.76
CA PRO A 200 6.70 -8.45 1.85
C PRO A 200 6.75 -7.21 0.97
N VAL A 201 6.36 -7.39 -0.30
CA VAL A 201 6.23 -6.28 -1.24
C VAL A 201 4.76 -6.16 -1.59
N LEU A 202 4.20 -4.97 -1.41
CA LEU A 202 2.84 -4.67 -1.86
C LEU A 202 2.95 -3.92 -3.19
N CYS A 203 2.25 -4.43 -4.19
CA CYS A 203 2.23 -3.83 -5.51
C CYS A 203 1.05 -2.87 -5.58
N ALA A 204 1.32 -1.59 -5.81
CA ALA A 204 0.27 -0.57 -5.73
C ALA A 204 0.36 0.40 -6.89
N SER A 205 -0.74 1.10 -7.13
CA SER A 205 -0.84 2.16 -8.12
C SER A 205 -1.13 1.63 -9.52
N GLY A 206 -2.30 1.92 -10.01
CA GLY A 206 -2.68 1.57 -11.38
C GLY A 206 -3.23 0.16 -11.54
N LEU A 207 -3.60 -0.50 -10.46
CA LEU A 207 -4.12 -1.86 -10.52
C LEU A 207 -5.64 -1.88 -10.55
N SER A 208 -6.16 -2.97 -11.07
CA SER A 208 -7.59 -3.27 -11.11
C SER A 208 -7.80 -4.74 -10.76
N SER A 209 -9.06 -5.18 -10.73
CA SER A 209 -9.33 -6.60 -10.49
C SER A 209 -8.76 -7.49 -11.59
N VAL A 210 -8.60 -6.96 -12.80
CA VAL A 210 -8.00 -7.72 -13.90
C VAL A 210 -6.50 -7.93 -13.66
N THR A 211 -5.81 -6.92 -13.15
CA THR A 211 -4.35 -6.96 -13.04
C THR A 211 -3.84 -7.38 -11.68
N ALA A 212 -4.68 -7.37 -10.65
CA ALA A 212 -4.23 -7.74 -9.31
C ALA A 212 -3.59 -9.14 -9.26
N PRO A 213 -4.15 -10.16 -9.92
CA PRO A 213 -3.48 -11.47 -9.91
C PRO A 213 -2.09 -11.44 -10.53
N MET A 214 -1.86 -10.54 -11.50
CA MET A 214 -0.53 -10.41 -12.10
C MET A 214 0.50 -9.92 -11.09
N ALA A 215 0.09 -9.07 -10.15
CA ALA A 215 0.99 -8.60 -9.11
C ALA A 215 1.47 -9.76 -8.23
N ILE A 216 0.56 -10.65 -7.89
CA ILE A 216 0.92 -11.81 -7.07
C ILE A 216 1.86 -12.73 -7.88
N ALA A 217 1.55 -12.94 -9.17
CA ALA A 217 2.41 -13.73 -10.03
C ALA A 217 3.82 -13.12 -10.15
N ALA A 218 3.92 -11.79 -10.05
CA ALA A 218 5.22 -11.11 -10.11
C ALA A 218 6.00 -11.22 -8.80
N GLY A 219 5.40 -11.76 -7.74
CA GLY A 219 6.08 -11.97 -6.47
C GLY A 219 5.57 -11.15 -5.31
N ALA A 220 4.56 -10.30 -5.53
CA ALA A 220 4.05 -9.47 -4.46
C ALA A 220 3.29 -10.29 -3.42
N SER A 221 3.32 -9.81 -2.19
CA SER A 221 2.55 -10.41 -1.09
C SER A 221 1.13 -9.88 -1.03
N GLY A 222 0.83 -8.87 -1.81
CA GLY A 222 -0.50 -8.29 -1.88
C GLY A 222 -0.52 -7.09 -2.79
N VAL A 223 -1.67 -6.45 -2.85
CA VAL A 223 -1.85 -5.29 -3.71
C VAL A 223 -2.41 -4.11 -2.92
N GLY A 224 -2.07 -2.91 -3.38
CA GLY A 224 -2.69 -1.69 -2.89
C GLY A 224 -3.49 -1.06 -4.02
N VAL A 225 -4.74 -0.73 -3.76
CA VAL A 225 -5.62 -0.22 -4.79
C VAL A 225 -6.25 1.09 -4.31
N GLY A 226 -6.05 2.14 -5.07
CA GLY A 226 -6.57 3.47 -4.74
C GLY A 226 -7.71 3.89 -5.64
N SER A 227 -7.38 4.46 -6.80
CA SER A 227 -8.40 5.12 -7.61
C SER A 227 -9.49 4.20 -8.13
N ALA A 228 -9.19 2.91 -8.33
CA ALA A 228 -10.24 1.97 -8.76
C ALA A 228 -11.37 1.86 -7.74
N VAL A 229 -11.13 2.27 -6.50
CA VAL A 229 -12.15 2.29 -5.46
C VAL A 229 -12.54 3.72 -5.10
N ASN A 230 -11.55 4.55 -4.73
CA ASN A 230 -11.85 5.83 -4.07
C ASN A 230 -12.42 6.89 -5.01
N ARG A 231 -12.36 6.70 -6.32
CA ARG A 231 -12.97 7.63 -7.28
C ARG A 231 -14.41 7.29 -7.64
N LEU A 232 -14.92 6.18 -7.11
CA LEU A 232 -16.32 5.83 -7.37
C LEU A 232 -17.22 6.70 -6.47
N UNK A 233 -18.34 6.70 -6.85
CA UNK A 233 -19.13 7.64 -6.32
C UNK A 233 -19.89 7.31 -5.23
N ASP A 234 -20.07 6.19 -5.13
CA ASP A 234 -20.98 5.84 -4.04
C ASP A 234 -20.46 4.56 -3.35
N GLU A 235 -20.97 4.36 -2.15
CA GLU A 235 -20.52 3.23 -1.35
C GLU A 235 -20.86 1.87 -1.98
N UNK A 236 -21.68 1.75 -2.63
CA UNK A 236 -22.09 0.63 -3.21
C UNK A 236 -21.14 0.18 -4.20
N SER A 237 -20.99 1.11 -5.09
CA SER A 237 -20.01 0.83 -6.15
C SER A 237 -18.64 0.53 -5.57
N MET A 238 -18.24 1.27 -4.55
CA MET A 238 -16.96 1.00 -3.90
C MET A 238 -16.92 -0.40 -3.33
N THR A 239 -17.98 -0.82 -2.66
CA THR A 239 -18.04 -2.17 -2.07
C THR A 239 -17.95 -3.24 -3.15
N ALA A 240 -18.64 -3.04 -4.27
CA ALA A 240 -18.56 -4.00 -5.37
C ALA A 240 -17.14 -4.09 -5.92
N ALA A 241 -16.46 -2.94 -6.02
CA ALA A 241 -15.08 -2.94 -6.50
C ALA A 241 -14.15 -3.67 -5.54
N VAL A 242 -14.31 -3.44 -4.23
CA VAL A 242 -13.48 -4.14 -3.25
C VAL A 242 -13.74 -5.65 -3.29
N ARG A 243 -15.01 -6.06 -3.41
CA ARG A 243 -15.33 -7.48 -3.53
C ARG A 243 -14.72 -8.12 -4.78
N ALA A 244 -14.76 -7.40 -5.91
CA ALA A 244 -14.14 -7.92 -7.13
C ALA A 244 -12.64 -8.12 -6.94
N LEU A 245 -11.98 -7.20 -6.25
CA LEU A 245 -10.57 -7.34 -5.95
C LEU A 245 -10.31 -8.50 -5.00
N ARG A 246 -11.17 -8.63 -3.97
CA ARG A 246 -11.04 -9.76 -3.04
C ARG A 246 -11.16 -11.09 -3.78
N GLU A 247 -12.13 -11.20 -4.67
CA GLU A 247 -12.31 -12.42 -5.43
C GLU A 247 -11.13 -12.69 -6.34
N ALA A 248 -10.59 -11.65 -6.96
CA ALA A 248 -9.44 -11.81 -7.86
C ALA A 248 -8.21 -12.34 -7.13
N LEU A 249 -8.03 -11.93 -5.87
CA LEU A 249 -6.88 -12.37 -5.08
C LEU A 249 -7.13 -13.66 -4.32
N GLY A 250 -8.38 -14.05 -4.17
CA GLY A 250 -8.75 -15.16 -3.30
C GLY A 250 -8.75 -14.75 -1.84
N SER A 251 -9.29 -15.58 -0.99
CA SER A 251 -9.31 -15.33 0.44
C SER A 251 -8.18 -16.09 1.11
N PRO A 252 -7.59 -15.56 2.19
CA PRO A 252 -6.60 -16.34 2.93
C PRO A 252 -7.21 -17.64 3.42
N VAL A 253 -6.42 -18.71 3.37
CA VAL A 253 -6.88 -20.02 3.86
C VAL A 253 -6.92 -19.95 5.38
N LYS A 254 -8.07 -20.31 5.97
CA LYS A 254 -8.22 -20.31 7.41
C LYS A 254 -7.50 -21.52 7.99
N SER A 255 -6.93 -21.31 9.19
CA SER A 255 -6.30 -22.44 9.86
C SER A 255 -7.32 -23.49 10.27
N UNK A 256 -7.10 -24.51 9.93
CA UNK A 256 -7.92 -25.43 10.18
C UNK A 256 -7.60 -25.86 11.43
N VAL A 257 -8.23 -25.74 12.30
CA VAL A 257 -7.98 -26.12 13.67
C VAL A 257 -8.60 -27.46 13.98
#